data_e800c6c2f6a58a69e984a6e101fb13f5
#
_entry.id   e800c6c2f6a58a69e984a6e101fb13f5
#
_cell.length_a   1.000
_cell.length_b   1.000
_cell.length_c   1.000
_cell.angle_alpha   90.00
_cell.angle_beta   90.00
_cell.angle_gamma   90.00
#
_symmetry.space_group_name_H-M   'P 1'
#
loop_
_entity.id
_entity.type
_entity.pdbx_description
1 polymer ?
#
loop_
_entity_poly.entity_id
_entity_poly.type
_entity_poly.pdbx_seq_one_letter_code
_entity_poly.pdbx_strand_id
1 'polypeptide(L)'
;LYQYYNSEPKDIVFANLKKNIKITKENIPAATQLFTPDWIVRYMVENSLGRLWLEGHPNDELKSKWDYYLDEAEQEVAVQEQLDKIREEYKTTKPEEIRLIDPCMGSGHILVYAFDVLMQIYDAYGFNQRDAVKSIVEKNIFGLDIDERAAQLAYFAVMMKARQYDRRFFSRET
;
A
#
# COMPACT_ATOMS: atom_id res chain seq x y z
N LEU A 1 19.37 -0.27 6.06
CA LEU A 1 19.85 0.27 7.34
C LEU A 1 18.78 0.19 8.43
N TYR A 2 17.56 0.70 8.19
CA TYR A 2 16.48 0.67 9.20
C TYR A 2 16.12 -0.75 9.65
N GLN A 3 16.19 -1.74 8.77
CA GLN A 3 15.94 -3.15 9.10
C GLN A 3 16.76 -3.66 10.28
N TYR A 4 17.99 -3.19 10.41
CA TYR A 4 18.93 -3.61 11.45
C TYR A 4 18.96 -2.69 12.67
N TYR A 5 18.27 -1.54 12.60
CA TYR A 5 18.27 -0.54 13.65
C TYR A 5 17.72 -1.06 14.97
N ASN A 6 16.68 -1.88 14.92
CA ASN A 6 16.03 -2.44 16.09
C ASN A 6 16.48 -3.90 16.40
N SER A 7 17.52 -4.42 15.78
CA SER A 7 17.92 -5.83 15.99
C SER A 7 18.36 -6.09 17.44
N GLU A 8 19.23 -5.28 17.99
CA GLU A 8 19.68 -5.40 19.38
C GLU A 8 18.55 -5.15 20.40
N PRO A 9 17.77 -4.07 20.31
CA PRO A 9 16.58 -3.89 21.14
C PRO A 9 15.58 -5.04 21.04
N LYS A 10 15.39 -5.61 19.86
CA LYS A 10 14.51 -6.76 19.63
C LYS A 10 14.99 -8.00 20.40
N ASP A 11 16.28 -8.32 20.35
CA ASP A 11 16.86 -9.44 21.06
C ASP A 11 16.69 -9.30 22.58
N ILE A 12 16.87 -8.09 23.12
CA ILE A 12 16.66 -7.78 24.53
C ILE A 12 15.19 -7.99 24.92
N VAL A 13 14.24 -7.49 24.11
CA VAL A 13 12.80 -7.64 24.37
C VAL A 13 12.42 -9.11 24.37
N PHE A 14 12.86 -9.90 23.42
CA PHE A 14 12.56 -11.33 23.36
C PHE A 14 13.22 -12.13 24.50
N ALA A 15 14.42 -11.74 24.92
CA ALA A 15 15.05 -12.33 26.11
C ALA A 15 14.27 -12.04 27.40
N ASN A 16 13.72 -10.82 27.52
CA ASN A 16 12.86 -10.39 28.63
C ASN A 16 11.52 -11.13 28.63
N LEU A 17 10.90 -11.33 27.46
CA LEU A 17 9.67 -12.12 27.33
C LEU A 17 9.84 -13.56 27.82
N LYS A 18 10.99 -14.18 27.53
CA LYS A 18 11.32 -15.52 28.08
C LYS A 18 11.38 -15.55 29.63
N LYS A 19 11.60 -14.39 30.26
CA LYS A 19 11.61 -14.21 31.71
C LYS A 19 10.26 -13.70 32.26
N ASN A 20 9.19 -13.72 31.43
CA ASN A 20 7.86 -13.19 31.78
C ASN A 20 7.85 -11.68 32.11
N ILE A 21 8.81 -10.91 31.60
CA ILE A 21 8.83 -9.45 31.74
C ILE A 21 7.95 -8.87 30.62
N LYS A 22 6.97 -8.04 30.98
CA LYS A 22 6.05 -7.40 30.01
C LYS A 22 6.79 -6.41 29.12
N ILE A 23 6.36 -6.32 27.87
CA ILE A 23 6.83 -5.31 26.90
C ILE A 23 6.36 -3.94 27.39
N THR A 24 7.30 -2.98 27.48
CA THR A 24 6.97 -1.58 27.78
C THR A 24 6.55 -0.85 26.51
N LYS A 25 5.89 0.30 26.66
CA LYS A 25 5.44 1.11 25.52
C LYS A 25 6.60 1.49 24.57
N GLU A 26 7.75 1.79 25.13
CA GLU A 26 8.96 2.19 24.39
C GLU A 26 9.54 1.01 23.58
N ASN A 27 9.29 -0.22 24.00
CA ASN A 27 9.80 -1.43 23.37
C ASN A 27 8.84 -2.07 22.35
N ILE A 28 7.61 -1.55 22.24
CA ILE A 28 6.64 -2.06 21.26
C ILE A 28 7.20 -2.02 19.84
N PRO A 29 7.80 -0.93 19.34
CA PRO A 29 8.34 -0.90 17.97
C PRO A 29 9.39 -1.99 17.73
N ALA A 30 10.31 -2.22 18.69
CA ALA A 30 11.33 -3.26 18.58
C ALA A 30 10.73 -4.68 18.59
N ALA A 31 9.67 -4.90 19.36
CA ALA A 31 9.00 -6.19 19.46
C ALA A 31 8.15 -6.53 18.22
N THR A 32 7.54 -5.53 17.60
CA THR A 32 6.53 -5.72 16.54
C THR A 32 7.04 -5.41 15.14
N GLN A 33 8.25 -4.82 15.02
CA GLN A 33 8.81 -4.51 13.72
C GLN A 33 8.92 -5.73 12.82
N LEU A 34 8.25 -5.66 11.67
CA LEU A 34 8.27 -6.68 10.63
C LEU A 34 8.65 -6.03 9.29
N PHE A 35 9.51 -6.70 8.54
CA PHE A 35 9.79 -6.35 7.15
C PHE A 35 9.05 -7.32 6.25
N THR A 36 8.02 -6.82 5.58
CA THR A 36 7.22 -7.62 4.66
C THR A 36 8.02 -7.89 3.39
N PRO A 37 8.24 -9.17 3.01
CA PRO A 37 8.88 -9.50 1.75
C PRO A 37 8.17 -8.89 0.53
N ASP A 38 8.93 -8.53 -0.51
CA ASP A 38 8.41 -7.85 -1.70
C ASP A 38 7.24 -8.59 -2.35
N TRP A 39 7.31 -9.91 -2.47
CA TRP A 39 6.26 -10.70 -3.08
C TRP A 39 4.95 -10.67 -2.28
N ILE A 40 5.00 -10.56 -0.94
CA ILE A 40 3.81 -10.40 -0.09
C ILE A 40 3.21 -9.02 -0.30
N VAL A 41 4.04 -7.96 -0.35
CA VAL A 41 3.59 -6.60 -0.62
C VAL A 41 2.84 -6.56 -1.96
N ARG A 42 3.42 -7.12 -3.01
CA ARG A 42 2.79 -7.20 -4.33
C ARG A 42 1.48 -7.97 -4.29
N TYR A 43 1.50 -9.17 -3.70
CA TYR A 43 0.30 -9.99 -3.55
C TYR A 43 -0.83 -9.24 -2.85
N MET A 44 -0.54 -8.56 -1.74
CA MET A 44 -1.52 -7.80 -0.98
C MET A 44 -2.11 -6.64 -1.79
N VAL A 45 -1.29 -5.83 -2.43
CA VAL A 45 -1.74 -4.64 -3.17
C VAL A 45 -2.47 -5.04 -4.45
N GLU A 46 -1.96 -6.00 -5.20
CA GLU A 46 -2.57 -6.44 -6.47
C GLU A 46 -3.94 -7.10 -6.24
N ASN A 47 -4.11 -7.85 -5.13
CA ASN A 47 -5.36 -8.52 -4.79
C ASN A 47 -6.31 -7.72 -3.90
N SER A 48 -5.96 -6.51 -3.53
CA SER A 48 -6.85 -5.55 -2.85
C SER A 48 -7.16 -4.35 -3.74
N LEU A 49 -6.24 -3.42 -3.85
CA LEU A 49 -6.36 -2.22 -4.68
C LEU A 49 -6.55 -2.58 -6.17
N GLY A 50 -5.70 -3.47 -6.68
CA GLY A 50 -5.77 -3.92 -8.08
C GLY A 50 -7.10 -4.62 -8.39
N ARG A 51 -7.54 -5.50 -7.50
CA ARG A 51 -8.83 -6.20 -7.64
C ARG A 51 -10.00 -5.24 -7.61
N LEU A 52 -10.07 -4.34 -6.64
CA LEU A 52 -11.12 -3.34 -6.54
C LEU A 52 -11.27 -2.55 -7.85
N TRP A 53 -10.14 -2.16 -8.44
CA TRP A 53 -10.16 -1.43 -9.70
C TRP A 53 -10.63 -2.27 -10.87
N LEU A 54 -10.04 -3.46 -11.07
CA LEU A 54 -10.38 -4.34 -12.20
C LEU A 54 -11.80 -4.89 -12.15
N GLU A 55 -12.39 -5.03 -10.97
CA GLU A 55 -13.78 -5.44 -10.84
C GLU A 55 -14.76 -4.42 -11.43
N GLY A 56 -14.45 -3.12 -11.33
CA GLY A 56 -15.23 -2.06 -11.97
C GLY A 56 -14.76 -1.72 -13.39
N HIS A 57 -13.48 -1.89 -13.67
CA HIS A 57 -12.81 -1.45 -14.90
C HIS A 57 -11.95 -2.58 -15.48
N PRO A 58 -12.56 -3.64 -16.04
CA PRO A 58 -11.82 -4.76 -16.61
C PRO A 58 -10.79 -4.30 -17.65
N ASN A 59 -9.52 -4.71 -17.48
CA ASN A 59 -8.42 -4.33 -18.35
C ASN A 59 -7.32 -5.41 -18.30
N ASP A 60 -7.26 -6.24 -19.33
CA ASP A 60 -6.31 -7.37 -19.42
C ASP A 60 -4.85 -6.89 -19.54
N GLU A 61 -4.60 -5.75 -20.20
CA GLU A 61 -3.27 -5.18 -20.30
C GLU A 61 -2.77 -4.74 -18.92
N LEU A 62 -3.61 -4.08 -18.13
CA LEU A 62 -3.29 -3.66 -16.79
C LEU A 62 -3.08 -4.87 -15.87
N LYS A 63 -3.98 -5.87 -15.95
CA LYS A 63 -3.88 -7.12 -15.21
C LYS A 63 -2.57 -7.86 -15.50
N SER A 64 -2.11 -7.87 -16.73
CA SER A 64 -0.88 -8.56 -17.14
C SER A 64 0.40 -7.98 -16.51
N LYS A 65 0.34 -6.78 -15.93
CA LYS A 65 1.44 -6.12 -15.21
C LYS A 65 1.58 -6.59 -13.76
N TRP A 66 0.60 -7.35 -13.26
CA TRP A 66 0.50 -7.76 -11.86
C TRP A 66 0.71 -9.26 -11.71
N ASP A 67 1.96 -9.66 -11.45
CA ASP A 67 2.40 -11.06 -11.43
C ASP A 67 1.74 -11.90 -10.33
N TYR A 68 1.27 -11.27 -9.26
CA TYR A 68 0.65 -11.92 -8.10
C TYR A 68 -0.86 -11.75 -8.04
N TYR A 69 -1.46 -11.16 -9.08
CA TYR A 69 -2.91 -11.04 -9.17
C TYR A 69 -3.54 -12.42 -9.39
N LEU A 70 -4.49 -12.79 -8.54
CA LEU A 70 -5.19 -14.07 -8.63
C LEU A 70 -6.42 -13.97 -9.53
N ASP A 71 -6.60 -14.95 -10.37
CA ASP A 71 -7.86 -15.12 -11.08
C ASP A 71 -8.99 -15.43 -10.11
N GLU A 72 -10.20 -15.10 -10.52
CA GLU A 72 -11.39 -15.37 -9.73
C GLU A 72 -11.70 -16.87 -9.78
N ALA A 73 -12.01 -17.45 -8.62
CA ALA A 73 -12.52 -18.80 -8.53
C ALA A 73 -14.02 -18.83 -8.91
N GLU A 74 -14.49 -19.96 -9.42
CA GLU A 74 -15.91 -20.18 -9.64
C GLU A 74 -16.69 -20.01 -8.33
N GLN A 75 -17.79 -19.25 -8.40
CA GLN A 75 -18.62 -18.92 -7.25
C GLN A 75 -20.00 -19.58 -7.39
N GLU A 76 -20.67 -19.79 -6.26
CA GLU A 76 -22.08 -20.16 -6.26
C GLU A 76 -22.92 -19.01 -6.84
N VAL A 77 -24.04 -19.36 -7.50
CA VAL A 77 -24.90 -18.40 -8.24
C VAL A 77 -25.31 -17.22 -7.36
N ALA A 78 -25.73 -17.48 -6.12
CA ALA A 78 -26.14 -16.42 -5.20
C ALA A 78 -24.99 -15.46 -4.83
N VAL A 79 -23.76 -15.97 -4.73
CA VAL A 79 -22.56 -15.15 -4.48
C VAL A 79 -22.21 -14.34 -5.73
N GLN A 80 -22.29 -14.98 -6.90
CA GLN A 80 -22.02 -14.30 -8.17
C GLN A 80 -22.96 -13.11 -8.40
N GLU A 81 -24.25 -13.26 -8.13
CA GLU A 81 -25.23 -12.16 -8.24
C GLU A 81 -24.89 -10.98 -7.30
N GLN A 82 -24.34 -11.25 -6.11
CA GLN A 82 -23.90 -10.19 -5.19
C GLN A 82 -22.64 -9.50 -5.72
N LEU A 83 -21.67 -10.26 -6.21
CA LEU A 83 -20.45 -9.72 -6.80
C LEU A 83 -20.76 -8.84 -8.01
N ASP A 84 -21.70 -9.25 -8.86
CA ASP A 84 -22.08 -8.49 -10.04
C ASP A 84 -22.70 -7.13 -9.67
N LYS A 85 -23.50 -7.07 -8.59
CA LYS A 85 -24.01 -5.78 -8.05
C LYS A 85 -22.89 -4.88 -7.57
N ILE A 86 -21.94 -5.41 -6.81
CA ILE A 86 -20.76 -4.65 -6.33
C ILE A 86 -19.94 -4.14 -7.51
N ARG A 87 -19.76 -4.93 -8.55
CA ARG A 87 -19.06 -4.55 -9.78
C ARG A 87 -19.74 -3.42 -10.52
N GLU A 88 -21.08 -3.42 -10.58
CA GLU A 88 -21.82 -2.30 -11.17
C GLU A 88 -21.59 -0.99 -10.41
N GLU A 89 -21.51 -1.03 -9.08
CA GLU A 89 -21.15 0.13 -8.27
C GLU A 89 -19.73 0.61 -8.57
N TYR A 90 -18.77 -0.32 -8.69
CA TYR A 90 -17.36 0.02 -8.95
C TYR A 90 -17.11 0.59 -10.35
N LYS A 91 -17.97 0.35 -11.33
CA LYS A 91 -17.87 0.95 -12.67
C LYS A 91 -17.87 2.47 -12.66
N THR A 92 -18.51 3.07 -11.70
CA THR A 92 -18.60 4.53 -11.56
C THR A 92 -17.49 5.13 -10.74
N THR A 93 -16.69 4.30 -10.05
CA THR A 93 -15.60 4.76 -9.18
C THR A 93 -14.47 5.37 -10.02
N LYS A 94 -14.07 6.58 -9.65
CA LYS A 94 -12.91 7.26 -10.25
C LYS A 94 -11.64 6.97 -9.46
N PRO A 95 -10.45 7.01 -10.09
CA PRO A 95 -9.19 6.77 -9.37
C PRO A 95 -9.01 7.68 -8.15
N GLU A 96 -9.47 8.93 -8.23
CA GLU A 96 -9.37 9.92 -7.15
C GLU A 96 -10.26 9.63 -5.93
N GLU A 97 -11.22 8.72 -6.06
CA GLU A 97 -12.14 8.32 -4.98
C GLU A 97 -11.60 7.16 -4.16
N ILE A 98 -10.60 6.43 -4.68
CA ILE A 98 -9.98 5.32 -3.99
C ILE A 98 -9.23 5.83 -2.75
N ARG A 99 -9.41 5.16 -1.62
CA ARG A 99 -8.69 5.42 -0.37
C ARG A 99 -8.03 4.13 0.09
N LEU A 100 -6.70 4.15 0.18
CA LEU A 100 -5.90 3.07 0.73
C LEU A 100 -5.25 3.54 2.01
N ILE A 101 -5.47 2.81 3.10
CA ILE A 101 -4.82 3.07 4.37
C ILE A 101 -4.01 1.84 4.81
N ASP A 102 -2.77 2.08 5.21
CA ASP A 102 -1.95 1.10 5.92
C ASP A 102 -1.84 1.54 7.39
N PRO A 103 -2.53 0.85 8.32
CA PRO A 103 -2.58 1.27 9.72
C PRO A 103 -1.33 0.90 10.53
N CYS A 104 -0.38 0.17 9.94
CA CYS A 104 0.91 -0.23 10.52
C CYS A 104 1.99 -0.24 9.44
N MET A 105 2.16 0.91 8.79
CA MET A 105 2.91 1.06 7.54
C MET A 105 4.41 0.77 7.65
N GLY A 106 4.98 0.72 8.87
CA GLY A 106 6.41 0.56 9.04
C GLY A 106 7.20 1.61 8.25
N SER A 107 8.14 1.16 7.43
CA SER A 107 8.90 2.04 6.53
C SER A 107 8.22 2.28 5.17
N GLY A 108 6.95 1.90 5.00
CA GLY A 108 6.10 2.30 3.87
C GLY A 108 6.17 1.40 2.64
N HIS A 109 6.63 0.16 2.74
CA HIS A 109 6.75 -0.74 1.58
C HIS A 109 5.42 -0.95 0.83
N ILE A 110 4.32 -1.15 1.57
CA ILE A 110 2.98 -1.31 0.97
C ILE A 110 2.55 -0.03 0.27
N LEU A 111 2.72 1.14 0.91
CA LEU A 111 2.34 2.43 0.33
C LEU A 111 3.15 2.77 -0.92
N VAL A 112 4.44 2.45 -0.93
CA VAL A 112 5.33 2.69 -2.09
C VAL A 112 4.92 1.84 -3.28
N TYR A 113 4.58 0.56 -3.08
CA TYR A 113 4.11 -0.29 -4.17
C TYR A 113 2.67 0.07 -4.59
N ALA A 114 1.80 0.41 -3.64
CA ALA A 114 0.47 0.91 -3.96
C ALA A 114 0.53 2.18 -4.81
N PHE A 115 1.53 3.03 -4.62
CA PHE A 115 1.78 4.18 -5.47
C PHE A 115 2.02 3.76 -6.93
N ASP A 116 2.86 2.75 -7.16
CA ASP A 116 3.12 2.23 -8.52
C ASP A 116 1.85 1.69 -9.18
N VAL A 117 1.05 0.91 -8.44
CA VAL A 117 -0.22 0.37 -8.93
C VAL A 117 -1.22 1.48 -9.24
N LEU A 118 -1.33 2.50 -8.36
CA LEU A 118 -2.18 3.67 -8.61
C LEU A 118 -1.73 4.45 -9.84
N MET A 119 -0.43 4.65 -10.05
CA MET A 119 0.07 5.29 -11.26
C MET A 119 -0.36 4.55 -12.52
N GLN A 120 -0.32 3.23 -12.52
CA GLN A 120 -0.79 2.40 -13.64
C GLN A 120 -2.31 2.54 -13.85
N ILE A 121 -3.09 2.60 -12.76
CA ILE A 121 -4.54 2.82 -12.80
C ILE A 121 -4.86 4.20 -13.39
N TYR A 122 -4.20 5.26 -12.92
CA TYR A 122 -4.40 6.61 -13.42
C TYR A 122 -4.01 6.75 -14.90
N ASP A 123 -2.91 6.12 -15.31
CA ASP A 123 -2.48 6.09 -16.71
C ASP A 123 -3.53 5.39 -17.59
N ALA A 124 -3.99 4.21 -17.19
CA ALA A 124 -5.05 3.48 -17.89
C ALA A 124 -6.38 4.25 -17.95
N TYR A 125 -6.67 5.09 -16.96
CA TYR A 125 -7.87 5.94 -16.93
C TYR A 125 -7.73 7.21 -17.78
N GLY A 126 -6.50 7.57 -18.19
CA GLY A 126 -6.22 8.72 -19.09
C GLY A 126 -5.74 9.99 -18.38
N PHE A 127 -5.25 9.89 -17.15
CA PHE A 127 -4.59 11.02 -16.48
C PHE A 127 -3.18 11.24 -17.00
N ASN A 128 -2.75 12.49 -17.05
CA ASN A 128 -1.32 12.75 -17.21
C ASN A 128 -0.56 12.44 -15.90
N GLN A 129 0.70 12.08 -16.04
CA GLN A 129 1.55 11.62 -14.95
C GLN A 129 1.64 12.61 -13.79
N ARG A 130 1.67 13.89 -14.08
CA ARG A 130 1.80 14.96 -13.09
C ARG A 130 0.58 15.06 -12.19
N ASP A 131 -0.61 15.05 -12.78
CA ASP A 131 -1.86 15.18 -12.04
C ASP A 131 -2.16 13.89 -11.27
N ALA A 132 -1.76 12.74 -11.84
CA ALA A 132 -1.83 11.45 -11.16
C ALA A 132 -0.98 11.46 -9.87
N VAL A 133 0.30 11.87 -9.94
CA VAL A 133 1.18 11.95 -8.76
C VAL A 133 0.59 12.84 -7.67
N LYS A 134 0.10 14.02 -8.04
CA LYS A 134 -0.53 14.94 -7.09
C LYS A 134 -1.76 14.30 -6.43
N SER A 135 -2.63 13.73 -7.23
CA SER A 135 -3.87 13.11 -6.73
C SER A 135 -3.57 11.92 -5.80
N ILE A 136 -2.59 11.08 -6.14
CA ILE A 136 -2.19 9.94 -5.30
C ILE A 136 -1.75 10.40 -3.92
N VAL A 137 -0.85 11.39 -3.84
CA VAL A 137 -0.32 11.90 -2.57
C VAL A 137 -1.40 12.58 -1.74
N GLU A 138 -2.28 13.36 -2.38
CA GLU A 138 -3.28 14.16 -1.67
C GLU A 138 -4.54 13.37 -1.30
N LYS A 139 -4.91 12.35 -2.08
CA LYS A 139 -6.24 11.74 -2.01
C LYS A 139 -6.26 10.24 -1.76
N ASN A 140 -5.26 9.49 -2.23
CA ASN A 140 -5.39 8.05 -2.31
C ASN A 140 -4.70 7.29 -1.18
N ILE A 141 -3.49 7.69 -0.75
CA ILE A 141 -2.67 6.91 0.17
C ILE A 141 -2.57 7.54 1.55
N PHE A 142 -2.79 6.72 2.56
CA PHE A 142 -2.75 7.10 3.96
C PHE A 142 -1.99 6.03 4.74
N GLY A 143 -1.25 6.43 5.76
CA GLY A 143 -0.50 5.50 6.58
C GLY A 143 -0.41 5.96 8.03
N LEU A 144 -0.41 4.99 8.93
CA LEU A 144 -0.22 5.19 10.37
C LEU A 144 0.86 4.23 10.86
N ASP A 145 1.64 4.66 11.81
CA ASP A 145 2.55 3.80 12.55
C ASP A 145 2.74 4.32 13.98
N ILE A 146 2.98 3.40 14.92
CA ILE A 146 3.28 3.75 16.32
C ILE A 146 4.72 4.23 16.50
N ASP A 147 5.65 3.82 15.60
CA ASP A 147 7.03 4.28 15.58
C ASP A 147 7.16 5.51 14.69
N GLU A 148 7.36 6.67 15.31
CA GLU A 148 7.52 7.95 14.60
C GLU A 148 8.67 7.91 13.57
N ARG A 149 9.74 7.19 13.85
CA ARG A 149 10.88 7.05 12.92
C ARG A 149 10.50 6.23 11.70
N ALA A 150 9.71 5.17 11.89
CA ALA A 150 9.16 4.40 10.78
C ALA A 150 8.24 5.28 9.93
N ALA A 151 7.36 6.05 10.56
CA ALA A 151 6.47 6.98 9.88
C ALA A 151 7.23 8.04 9.07
N GLN A 152 8.29 8.61 9.61
CA GLN A 152 9.15 9.56 8.89
C GLN A 152 9.83 8.92 7.67
N LEU A 153 10.30 7.67 7.80
CA LEU A 153 10.89 6.92 6.69
C LEU A 153 9.86 6.60 5.60
N ALA A 154 8.65 6.18 6.00
CA ALA A 154 7.56 5.92 5.07
C ALA A 154 7.16 7.19 4.30
N TYR A 155 7.02 8.32 5.01
CA TYR A 155 6.77 9.61 4.38
C TYR A 155 7.86 9.95 3.35
N PHE A 156 9.13 9.84 3.75
CA PHE A 156 10.26 10.09 2.85
C PHE A 156 10.22 9.16 1.62
N ALA A 157 9.98 7.85 1.83
CA ALA A 157 9.93 6.87 0.75
C ALA A 157 8.82 7.19 -0.26
N VAL A 158 7.62 7.54 0.22
CA VAL A 158 6.48 7.94 -0.64
C VAL A 158 6.78 9.24 -1.39
N MET A 159 7.37 10.24 -0.74
CA MET A 159 7.75 11.49 -1.40
C MET A 159 8.84 11.28 -2.47
N MET A 160 9.81 10.40 -2.20
CA MET A 160 10.83 10.03 -3.19
C MET A 160 10.22 9.26 -4.37
N LYS A 161 9.21 8.41 -4.12
CA LYS A 161 8.45 7.74 -5.18
C LYS A 161 7.68 8.75 -6.02
N ALA A 162 7.02 9.72 -5.42
CA ALA A 162 6.34 10.81 -6.13
C ALA A 162 7.33 11.58 -7.03
N ARG A 163 8.50 11.93 -6.51
CA ARG A 163 9.56 12.59 -7.29
C ARG A 163 10.12 11.73 -8.42
N GLN A 164 10.15 10.43 -8.26
CA GLN A 164 10.61 9.50 -9.30
C GLN A 164 9.73 9.60 -10.55
N TYR A 165 8.42 9.74 -10.35
CA TYR A 165 7.46 9.96 -11.43
C TYR A 165 7.41 11.43 -11.90
N ASP A 166 7.50 12.40 -10.97
CA ASP A 166 7.49 13.83 -11.28
C ASP A 166 8.72 14.53 -10.69
N ARG A 167 9.75 14.72 -11.51
CA ARG A 167 11.02 15.33 -11.09
C ARG A 167 10.87 16.72 -10.46
N ARG A 168 9.79 17.45 -10.78
CA ARG A 168 9.50 18.80 -10.28
C ARG A 168 8.51 18.81 -9.12
N PHE A 169 8.17 17.65 -8.55
CA PHE A 169 7.15 17.53 -7.52
C PHE A 169 7.35 18.50 -6.36
N PHE A 170 8.58 18.63 -5.84
CA PHE A 170 8.91 19.54 -4.74
C PHE A 170 9.13 21.01 -5.12
N SER A 171 9.21 21.31 -6.40
CA SER A 171 9.51 22.66 -6.89
C SER A 171 8.26 23.45 -7.25
N ARG A 172 7.10 22.88 -7.02
CA ARG A 172 5.81 23.52 -7.31
C ARG A 172 5.24 24.10 -6.04
N GLU A 173 4.85 25.35 -6.12
CA GLU A 173 3.97 25.95 -5.14
C GLU A 173 2.62 25.20 -5.20
N THR A 174 2.20 24.70 -4.07
CA THR A 174 0.90 24.06 -3.85
C THR A 174 -0.20 25.08 -3.89
#